data_5045f33cb0b43d4d5b3b7ad070b23502
#
_entry.id   5045f33cb0b43d4d5b3b7ad070b23502
#
_cell.length_a   1.000
_cell.length_b   1.000
_cell.length_c   1.000
_cell.angle_alpha   90.00
_cell.angle_beta   90.00
_cell.angle_gamma   90.00
#
_symmetry.space_group_name_H-M   'P 1'
#
loop_
_entity.id
_entity.type
_entity.pdbx_description
1 polymer ?
#
loop_
_entity_poly.entity_id
_entity_poly.type
_entity_poly.pdbx_seq_one_letter_code
_entity_poly.pdbx_strand_id
1 'polypeptide(L)'
;LLMTARMDRRQVVLNKSLIDVPEMAEGVKKELSCLYPGKPHTICIINELPAGLQVMADGMYIENVIRNLMENALKYSDAGVRIEVSLSIVNERLRVSVKDNGWGIAPCHQRKLFTQFYRVPRSEEQQQKGYGIGLAQSKYIINEHGGEIMVKSAEGEGSTFTFIIPCR
;
A
#
# COMPACT_ATOMS: atom_id res chain seq x y z
N LEU A 1 -14.45 -4.37 8.93
CA LEU A 1 -15.02 -4.98 10.16
C LEU A 1 -14.79 -6.49 10.21
N LEU A 2 -15.21 -7.26 9.21
CA LEU A 2 -15.00 -8.73 9.15
C LEU A 2 -13.51 -9.11 9.12
N MET A 3 -12.70 -8.38 8.38
CA MET A 3 -11.26 -8.61 8.27
C MET A 3 -10.54 -8.31 9.59
N THR A 4 -10.90 -7.21 10.25
CA THR A 4 -10.34 -6.84 11.56
C THR A 4 -10.66 -7.91 12.61
N ALA A 5 -11.90 -8.43 12.64
CA ALA A 5 -12.29 -9.49 13.55
C ALA A 5 -11.56 -10.83 13.28
N ARG A 6 -11.19 -11.10 12.00
CA ARG A 6 -10.37 -12.26 11.63
C ARG A 6 -8.90 -12.10 12.04
N MET A 7 -8.37 -10.88 11.97
CA MET A 7 -7.01 -10.58 12.44
C MET A 7 -6.88 -10.83 13.94
N ASP A 8 -7.86 -10.38 14.74
CA ASP A 8 -7.88 -10.62 16.18
C ASP A 8 -7.98 -12.11 16.54
N ARG A 9 -8.60 -12.92 15.68
CA ARG A 9 -8.73 -14.37 15.85
C ARG A 9 -7.62 -15.20 15.21
N ARG A 10 -6.61 -14.59 14.55
CA ARG A 10 -5.54 -15.27 13.81
C ARG A 10 -6.07 -16.32 12.82
N GLN A 11 -7.14 -15.99 12.11
CA GLN A 11 -7.83 -16.94 11.24
C GLN A 11 -7.93 -16.50 9.78
N VAL A 12 -6.86 -15.89 9.23
CA VAL A 12 -6.83 -15.65 7.78
C VAL A 12 -6.26 -16.88 7.10
N VAL A 13 -7.09 -17.56 6.30
CA VAL A 13 -6.66 -18.61 5.38
C VAL A 13 -6.50 -17.97 4.02
N LEU A 14 -5.27 -17.98 3.49
CA LEU A 14 -4.97 -17.44 2.17
C LEU A 14 -5.44 -18.41 1.08
N ASN A 15 -6.16 -17.89 0.11
CA ASN A 15 -6.52 -18.60 -1.11
C ASN A 15 -5.61 -18.14 -2.25
N LYS A 16 -4.43 -18.72 -2.31
CA LYS A 16 -3.39 -18.34 -3.28
C LYS A 16 -3.69 -18.87 -4.69
N SER A 17 -3.48 -18.03 -5.67
CA SER A 17 -3.52 -18.34 -7.10
C SER A 17 -2.44 -17.55 -7.85
N LEU A 18 -2.26 -17.85 -9.13
CA LEU A 18 -1.36 -17.04 -9.98
C LEU A 18 -2.04 -15.71 -10.30
N ILE A 19 -1.41 -14.60 -9.94
CA ILE A 19 -1.92 -13.25 -10.16
C ILE A 19 -1.02 -12.44 -11.08
N ASP A 20 -1.63 -11.56 -11.88
CA ASP A 20 -0.96 -10.56 -12.70
C ASP A 20 -0.91 -9.23 -11.93
N VAL A 21 0.23 -8.94 -11.34
CA VAL A 21 0.39 -7.76 -10.48
C VAL A 21 0.32 -6.44 -11.25
N PRO A 22 0.92 -6.31 -12.46
CA PRO A 22 0.76 -5.12 -13.29
C PRO A 22 -0.69 -4.81 -13.63
N GLU A 23 -1.47 -5.79 -14.07
CA GLU A 23 -2.89 -5.63 -14.36
C GLU A 23 -3.67 -5.17 -13.12
N MET A 24 -3.38 -5.77 -11.99
CA MET A 24 -3.99 -5.41 -10.71
C MET A 24 -3.68 -3.96 -10.32
N ALA A 25 -2.44 -3.51 -10.43
CA ALA A 25 -2.03 -2.15 -10.12
C ALA A 25 -2.69 -1.12 -11.04
N GLU A 26 -2.81 -1.43 -12.33
CA GLU A 26 -3.54 -0.58 -13.29
C GLU A 26 -5.04 -0.50 -12.96
N GLY A 27 -5.64 -1.59 -12.54
CA GLY A 27 -7.04 -1.63 -12.09
C GLY A 27 -7.28 -0.73 -10.88
N VAL A 28 -6.42 -0.82 -9.88
CA VAL A 28 -6.48 0.04 -8.68
C VAL A 28 -6.28 1.52 -9.03
N LYS A 29 -5.33 1.83 -9.89
CA LYS A 29 -5.11 3.21 -10.40
C LYS A 29 -6.37 3.78 -11.03
N LYS A 30 -7.03 3.03 -11.89
CA LYS A 30 -8.28 3.42 -12.54
C LYS A 30 -9.38 3.70 -11.51
N GLU A 31 -9.57 2.78 -10.58
CA GLU A 31 -10.58 2.90 -9.52
C GLU A 31 -10.36 4.15 -8.68
N LEU A 32 -9.15 4.37 -8.19
CA LEU A 32 -8.82 5.53 -7.35
C LEU A 32 -8.96 6.85 -8.10
N SER A 33 -8.62 6.90 -9.39
CA SER A 33 -8.83 8.08 -10.21
C SER A 33 -10.31 8.45 -10.36
N CYS A 34 -11.19 7.45 -10.37
CA CYS A 34 -12.63 7.65 -10.37
C CYS A 34 -13.17 8.08 -8.99
N LEU A 35 -12.59 7.57 -7.90
CA LEU A 35 -13.03 7.89 -6.54
C LEU A 35 -12.58 9.28 -6.05
N TYR A 36 -11.52 9.82 -6.62
CA TYR A 36 -10.94 11.11 -6.26
C TYR A 36 -10.95 12.13 -7.41
N PRO A 37 -12.10 12.37 -8.07
CA PRO A 37 -12.16 13.25 -9.25
C PRO A 37 -11.89 14.72 -8.91
N GLY A 38 -12.15 15.13 -7.68
CA GLY A 38 -11.96 16.51 -7.21
C GLY A 38 -10.56 16.84 -6.70
N LYS A 39 -9.66 15.84 -6.64
CA LYS A 39 -8.28 16.03 -6.20
C LYS A 39 -7.30 15.80 -7.36
N PRO A 40 -6.68 16.85 -7.91
CA PRO A 40 -5.65 16.68 -8.93
C PRO A 40 -4.53 15.76 -8.44
N HIS A 41 -4.20 14.75 -9.22
CA HIS A 41 -3.14 13.79 -8.93
C HIS A 41 -2.61 13.14 -10.20
N THR A 42 -1.42 12.58 -10.12
CA THR A 42 -0.82 11.75 -11.17
C THR A 42 -0.36 10.43 -10.58
N ILE A 43 -0.76 9.32 -11.17
CA ILE A 43 -0.31 7.98 -10.78
C ILE A 43 0.43 7.36 -11.97
N CYS A 44 1.71 7.06 -11.77
CA CYS A 44 2.56 6.39 -12.75
C CYS A 44 2.90 4.98 -12.24
N ILE A 45 2.77 3.96 -13.11
CA ILE A 45 3.19 2.61 -12.80
C ILE A 45 4.44 2.30 -13.61
N ILE A 46 5.52 1.98 -12.90
CA ILE A 46 6.81 1.55 -13.47
C ILE A 46 6.88 0.03 -13.32
N ASN A 47 6.68 -0.67 -14.42
CA ASN A 47 6.71 -2.11 -14.46
C ASN A 47 8.06 -2.61 -15.00
N GLU A 48 8.88 -3.12 -14.10
CA GLU A 48 10.18 -3.76 -14.41
C GLU A 48 10.10 -5.30 -14.29
N LEU A 49 8.90 -5.85 -14.24
CA LEU A 49 8.72 -7.30 -14.18
C LEU A 49 8.92 -7.93 -15.55
N PRO A 50 9.46 -9.17 -15.60
CA PRO A 50 9.48 -9.94 -16.84
C PRO A 50 8.08 -10.07 -17.45
N ALA A 51 8.00 -9.99 -18.78
CA ALA A 51 6.73 -10.13 -19.48
C ALA A 51 6.02 -11.46 -19.14
N GLY A 52 4.74 -11.39 -18.80
CA GLY A 52 3.94 -12.55 -18.44
C GLY A 52 4.25 -13.18 -17.08
N LEU A 53 5.07 -12.54 -16.26
CA LEU A 53 5.32 -13.02 -14.89
C LEU A 53 4.02 -13.00 -14.08
N GLN A 54 3.70 -14.16 -13.52
CA GLN A 54 2.64 -14.29 -12.52
C GLN A 54 3.22 -14.67 -11.17
N VAL A 55 2.59 -14.22 -10.09
CA VAL A 55 3.03 -14.45 -8.72
C VAL A 55 1.98 -15.26 -7.97
N MET A 56 2.42 -16.23 -7.18
CA MET A 56 1.53 -17.05 -6.36
C MET A 56 1.16 -16.31 -5.07
N ALA A 57 -0.04 -15.74 -5.03
CA ALA A 57 -0.52 -14.96 -3.89
C ALA A 57 -2.06 -14.97 -3.81
N ASP A 58 -2.60 -14.49 -2.70
CA ASP A 58 -4.04 -14.23 -2.59
C ASP A 58 -4.36 -12.89 -3.24
N GLY A 59 -4.95 -12.95 -4.44
CA GLY A 59 -5.19 -11.77 -5.27
C GLY A 59 -6.05 -10.71 -4.59
N MET A 60 -7.10 -11.12 -3.88
CA MET A 60 -7.98 -10.18 -3.17
C MET A 60 -7.24 -9.40 -2.08
N TYR A 61 -6.42 -10.09 -1.31
CA TYR A 61 -5.66 -9.47 -0.24
C TYR A 61 -4.51 -8.60 -0.75
N ILE A 62 -3.78 -9.04 -1.78
CA ILE A 62 -2.70 -8.24 -2.37
C ILE A 62 -3.25 -6.99 -3.04
N GLU A 63 -4.37 -7.09 -3.74
CA GLU A 63 -5.06 -5.92 -4.31
C GLU A 63 -5.45 -4.91 -3.24
N ASN A 64 -5.98 -5.37 -2.11
CA ASN A 64 -6.31 -4.51 -0.98
C ASN A 64 -5.08 -3.82 -0.38
N VAL A 65 -3.93 -4.50 -0.31
CA VAL A 65 -2.68 -3.88 0.15
C VAL A 65 -2.25 -2.78 -0.82
N ILE A 66 -2.21 -3.06 -2.12
CA ILE A 66 -1.85 -2.09 -3.15
C ILE A 66 -2.79 -0.87 -3.10
N ARG A 67 -4.10 -1.11 -3.04
CA ARG A 67 -5.12 -0.06 -2.90
C ARG A 67 -4.88 0.80 -1.66
N ASN A 68 -4.65 0.19 -0.51
CA ASN A 68 -4.42 0.90 0.73
C ASN A 68 -3.20 1.81 0.68
N LEU A 69 -2.09 1.33 0.11
CA LEU A 69 -0.87 2.14 -0.03
C LEU A 69 -1.07 3.31 -1.01
N MET A 70 -1.70 3.07 -2.15
CA MET A 70 -1.98 4.12 -3.13
C MET A 70 -3.01 5.13 -2.60
N GLU A 71 -4.04 4.69 -1.92
CA GLU A 71 -5.05 5.56 -1.33
C GLU A 71 -4.46 6.41 -0.21
N ASN A 72 -3.57 5.87 0.62
CA ASN A 72 -2.85 6.65 1.61
C ASN A 72 -2.02 7.77 0.96
N ALA A 73 -1.36 7.51 -0.15
CA ALA A 73 -0.63 8.52 -0.90
C ALA A 73 -1.55 9.65 -1.38
N LEU A 74 -2.76 9.34 -1.82
CA LEU A 74 -3.77 10.35 -2.19
C LEU A 74 -4.30 11.13 -0.98
N LYS A 75 -4.55 10.46 0.14
CA LYS A 75 -5.13 11.07 1.34
C LYS A 75 -4.16 12.01 2.05
N TYR A 76 -2.91 11.59 2.20
CA TYR A 76 -1.90 12.30 3.02
C TYR A 76 -0.99 13.20 2.19
N SER A 77 -1.61 13.95 1.29
CA SER A 77 -0.93 14.85 0.36
C SER A 77 -1.80 16.05 0.01
N ASP A 78 -1.17 17.06 -0.55
CA ASP A 78 -1.88 18.20 -1.16
C ASP A 78 -2.35 17.87 -2.58
N ALA A 79 -3.15 18.77 -3.16
CA ALA A 79 -3.55 18.69 -4.56
C ALA A 79 -2.32 18.70 -5.48
N GLY A 80 -2.38 17.94 -6.57
CA GLY A 80 -1.27 17.81 -7.50
C GLY A 80 -0.23 16.78 -7.08
N VAL A 81 -0.55 15.89 -6.12
CA VAL A 81 0.33 14.80 -5.70
C VAL A 81 0.75 13.91 -6.87
N ARG A 82 2.02 13.53 -6.86
CA ARG A 82 2.57 12.53 -7.78
C ARG A 82 2.83 11.23 -7.03
N ILE A 83 2.28 10.15 -7.55
CA ILE A 83 2.39 8.81 -7.00
C ILE A 83 3.07 7.94 -8.04
N GLU A 84 4.13 7.26 -7.63
CA GLU A 84 4.88 6.31 -8.45
C GLU A 84 4.77 4.93 -7.82
N VAL A 85 4.25 3.98 -8.60
CA VAL A 85 4.15 2.57 -8.20
C VAL A 85 5.17 1.78 -9.00
N SER A 86 6.18 1.25 -8.32
CA SER A 86 7.25 0.47 -8.94
C SER A 86 7.07 -1.02 -8.64
N LEU A 87 7.13 -1.83 -9.69
CA LEU A 87 7.02 -3.29 -9.65
C LEU A 87 8.33 -3.90 -10.14
N SER A 88 9.01 -4.67 -9.29
CA SER A 88 10.30 -5.29 -9.64
C SER A 88 10.49 -6.64 -8.92
N ILE A 89 11.49 -7.39 -9.36
CA ILE A 89 11.95 -8.61 -8.69
C ILE A 89 13.29 -8.34 -8.02
N VAL A 90 13.40 -8.70 -6.76
CA VAL A 90 14.64 -8.63 -5.99
C VAL A 90 14.83 -9.94 -5.25
N ASN A 91 15.94 -10.65 -5.50
CA ASN A 91 16.24 -11.95 -4.89
C ASN A 91 15.07 -12.95 -4.99
N GLU A 92 14.52 -13.11 -6.20
CA GLU A 92 13.40 -14.01 -6.51
C GLU A 92 12.09 -13.67 -5.77
N ARG A 93 11.97 -12.44 -5.26
CA ARG A 93 10.79 -11.95 -4.55
C ARG A 93 10.19 -10.75 -5.29
N LEU A 94 8.88 -10.69 -5.35
CA LEU A 94 8.16 -9.53 -5.84
C LEU A 94 8.37 -8.36 -4.87
N ARG A 95 8.80 -7.23 -5.39
CA ARG A 95 8.86 -5.96 -4.68
C ARG A 95 7.89 -4.96 -5.29
N VAL A 96 7.02 -4.42 -4.47
CA VAL A 96 6.07 -3.35 -4.84
C VAL A 96 6.34 -2.14 -3.96
N SER A 97 6.64 -1.00 -4.57
CA SER A 97 6.87 0.27 -3.88
C SER A 97 5.88 1.32 -4.34
N VAL A 98 5.29 2.03 -3.41
CA VAL A 98 4.42 3.19 -3.66
C VAL A 98 5.08 4.42 -3.05
N LYS A 99 5.55 5.30 -3.92
CA LYS A 99 6.21 6.57 -3.57
C LYS A 99 5.30 7.74 -3.85
N ASP A 100 5.21 8.65 -2.92
CA ASP A 100 4.48 9.91 -3.07
C ASP A 100 5.33 11.12 -2.66
N ASN A 101 4.94 12.28 -3.12
CA ASN A 101 5.50 13.58 -2.70
C ASN A 101 4.53 14.32 -1.77
N GLY A 102 3.85 13.57 -0.89
CA GLY A 102 2.90 14.09 0.08
C GLY A 102 3.54 14.73 1.31
N TRP A 103 2.80 14.75 2.40
CA TRP A 103 3.23 15.44 3.62
C TRP A 103 4.39 14.79 4.35
N GLY A 104 4.65 13.53 4.08
CA GLY A 104 5.65 12.77 4.79
C GLY A 104 5.28 12.45 6.24
N ILE A 105 6.17 11.77 6.93
CA ILE A 105 5.97 11.25 8.28
C ILE A 105 7.26 11.43 9.06
N ALA A 106 7.18 12.11 10.21
CA ALA A 106 8.30 12.28 11.10
C ALA A 106 8.82 10.92 11.63
N PRO A 107 10.13 10.76 11.88
CA PRO A 107 10.71 9.49 12.33
C PRO A 107 10.06 8.91 13.59
N CYS A 108 9.65 9.74 14.54
CA CYS A 108 9.01 9.31 15.77
C CYS A 108 7.66 8.60 15.55
N HIS A 109 6.98 8.86 14.43
CA HIS A 109 5.70 8.23 14.08
C HIS A 109 5.87 6.98 13.22
N GLN A 110 6.98 6.84 12.49
CA GLN A 110 7.17 5.74 11.54
C GLN A 110 7.15 4.37 12.22
N ARG A 111 7.70 4.26 13.43
CA ARG A 111 7.71 3.00 14.20
C ARG A 111 6.33 2.51 14.59
N LYS A 112 5.35 3.40 14.70
CA LYS A 112 4.00 3.12 15.16
C LYS A 112 2.98 2.96 14.03
N LEU A 113 3.37 3.25 12.78
CA LEU A 113 2.45 3.29 11.63
C LEU A 113 1.69 1.99 11.39
N PHE A 114 2.33 0.85 11.66
CA PHE A 114 1.75 -0.47 11.48
C PHE A 114 1.03 -1.00 12.72
N THR A 115 0.88 -0.16 13.74
CA THR A 115 0.10 -0.48 14.94
C THR A 115 -1.38 -0.20 14.65
N GLN A 116 -2.24 -1.15 15.03
CA GLN A 116 -3.68 -1.03 14.86
C GLN A 116 -4.22 0.22 15.59
N PHE A 117 -5.09 0.96 14.92
CA PHE A 117 -5.70 2.22 15.38
C PHE A 117 -4.73 3.41 15.54
N TYR A 118 -3.46 3.23 15.24
CA TYR A 118 -2.53 4.36 15.30
C TYR A 118 -2.75 5.30 14.11
N ARG A 119 -2.76 6.58 14.41
CA ARG A 119 -2.85 7.67 13.42
C ARG A 119 -1.81 8.72 13.74
N VAL A 120 -1.09 9.20 12.73
CA VAL A 120 -0.15 10.30 12.89
C VAL A 120 -0.94 11.56 13.25
N PRO A 121 -0.60 12.26 14.35
CA PRO A 121 -1.19 13.55 14.68
C PRO A 121 -0.94 14.56 13.55
N ARG A 122 -1.98 15.24 13.10
CA ARG A 122 -1.96 16.22 12.01
C ARG A 122 -2.70 17.47 12.42
N SER A 123 -2.38 18.61 11.77
CA SER A 123 -3.16 19.84 11.88
C SER A 123 -4.63 19.63 11.45
N GLU A 124 -5.51 20.50 11.84
CA GLU A 124 -6.93 20.40 11.43
C GLU A 124 -7.11 20.39 9.91
N GLU A 125 -6.28 21.15 9.18
CA GLU A 125 -6.29 21.21 7.71
C GLU A 125 -5.83 19.91 7.05
N GLN A 126 -5.01 19.13 7.74
CA GLN A 126 -4.46 17.85 7.26
C GLN A 126 -5.18 16.62 7.82
N GLN A 127 -6.29 16.81 8.53
CA GLN A 127 -7.06 15.68 9.05
C GLN A 127 -7.74 14.92 7.91
N GLN A 128 -7.62 13.59 7.96
CA GLN A 128 -8.25 12.68 7.01
C GLN A 128 -9.18 11.72 7.74
N LYS A 129 -10.24 11.30 7.07
CA LYS A 129 -11.15 10.26 7.58
C LYS A 129 -10.43 8.90 7.58
N GLY A 130 -10.62 8.13 8.64
CA GLY A 130 -10.09 6.77 8.72
C GLY A 130 -9.96 6.30 10.18
N TYR A 131 -9.78 5.01 10.33
CA TYR A 131 -9.74 4.34 11.64
C TYR A 131 -8.34 3.88 12.07
N GLY A 132 -7.30 4.09 11.25
CA GLY A 132 -5.94 3.63 11.55
C GLY A 132 -5.78 2.10 11.46
N ILE A 133 -6.53 1.45 10.58
CA ILE A 133 -6.57 -0.01 10.44
C ILE A 133 -5.77 -0.48 9.22
N GLY A 134 -5.75 0.30 8.14
CA GLY A 134 -5.27 -0.14 6.83
C GLY A 134 -3.83 -0.62 6.81
N LEU A 135 -2.89 0.10 7.42
CA LEU A 135 -1.48 -0.30 7.45
C LEU A 135 -1.22 -1.51 8.35
N ALA A 136 -1.92 -1.64 9.47
CA ALA A 136 -1.84 -2.82 10.33
C ALA A 136 -2.36 -4.08 9.60
N GLN A 137 -3.46 -3.95 8.87
CA GLN A 137 -3.99 -5.02 8.01
C GLN A 137 -3.02 -5.38 6.90
N SER A 138 -2.46 -4.38 6.22
CA SER A 138 -1.48 -4.60 5.15
C SER A 138 -0.27 -5.37 5.67
N LYS A 139 0.27 -5.00 6.81
CA LYS A 139 1.38 -5.71 7.46
C LYS A 139 1.01 -7.15 7.79
N TYR A 140 -0.16 -7.37 8.36
CA TYR A 140 -0.63 -8.72 8.68
C TYR A 140 -0.72 -9.59 7.42
N ILE A 141 -1.35 -9.10 6.36
CA ILE A 141 -1.50 -9.81 5.08
C ILE A 141 -0.14 -10.12 4.45
N ILE A 142 0.77 -9.17 4.41
CA ILE A 142 2.09 -9.37 3.84
C ILE A 142 2.89 -10.39 4.66
N ASN A 143 2.80 -10.36 5.99
CA ASN A 143 3.44 -11.37 6.84
C ASN A 143 2.87 -12.78 6.59
N GLU A 144 1.54 -12.91 6.43
CA GLU A 144 0.90 -14.20 6.09
C GLU A 144 1.33 -14.73 4.71
N HIS A 145 1.74 -13.84 3.79
CA HIS A 145 2.37 -14.24 2.52
C HIS A 145 3.87 -14.57 2.64
N GLY A 146 4.44 -14.56 3.84
CA GLY A 146 5.87 -14.78 4.06
C GLY A 146 6.73 -13.59 3.64
N GLY A 147 6.14 -12.39 3.62
CA GLY A 147 6.77 -11.16 3.20
C GLY A 147 7.05 -10.18 4.33
N GLU A 148 7.39 -8.98 3.94
CA GLU A 148 7.62 -7.86 4.83
C GLU A 148 7.14 -6.54 4.18
N ILE A 149 6.75 -5.58 5.01
CA ILE A 149 6.36 -4.23 4.59
C ILE A 149 7.16 -3.20 5.38
N MET A 150 7.57 -2.14 4.71
CA MET A 150 8.42 -1.09 5.29
C MET A 150 8.02 0.28 4.77
N VAL A 151 8.47 1.32 5.47
CA VAL A 151 8.29 2.72 5.10
C VAL A 151 9.62 3.46 5.18
N LYS A 152 9.84 4.33 4.20
CA LYS A 152 10.85 5.40 4.23
C LYS A 152 10.12 6.71 4.01
N SER A 153 10.31 7.67 4.90
CA SER A 153 9.61 8.95 4.83
C SER A 153 10.42 10.04 5.52
N ALA A 154 10.23 11.26 5.06
CA ALA A 154 10.70 12.46 5.73
C ALA A 154 9.58 13.50 5.71
N GLU A 155 9.39 14.19 6.81
CA GLU A 155 8.37 15.23 6.93
C GLU A 155 8.58 16.32 5.87
N GLY A 156 7.52 16.62 5.13
CA GLY A 156 7.54 17.58 4.02
C GLY A 156 8.10 17.06 2.69
N GLU A 157 8.62 15.82 2.64
CA GLU A 157 9.25 15.27 1.43
C GLU A 157 8.46 14.09 0.81
N GLY A 158 7.44 13.61 1.50
CA GLY A 158 6.65 12.46 1.08
C GLY A 158 7.10 11.14 1.70
N SER A 159 6.54 10.05 1.18
CA SER A 159 6.73 8.70 1.73
C SER A 159 6.95 7.68 0.62
N THR A 160 7.66 6.60 0.95
CA THR A 160 7.75 5.40 0.14
C THR A 160 7.39 4.19 1.00
N PHE A 161 6.27 3.57 0.69
CA PHE A 161 5.87 2.29 1.27
C PHE A 161 6.27 1.17 0.34
N THR A 162 6.91 0.16 0.86
CA THR A 162 7.37 -1.00 0.08
C THR A 162 6.95 -2.28 0.76
N PHE A 163 6.40 -3.22 0.00
CA PHE A 163 6.27 -4.59 0.47
C PHE A 163 7.00 -5.56 -0.46
N ILE A 164 7.43 -6.67 0.12
CA ILE A 164 8.12 -7.74 -0.58
C ILE A 164 7.45 -9.06 -0.20
N ILE A 165 7.11 -9.89 -1.20
CA ILE A 165 6.56 -11.24 -1.00
C ILE A 165 7.29 -12.26 -1.87
N PRO A 166 7.35 -13.54 -1.48
CA PRO A 166 7.83 -14.60 -2.36
C PRO A 166 7.01 -14.68 -3.65
N CYS A 167 7.64 -15.02 -4.77
CA CYS A 167 6.94 -15.21 -6.05
C CYS A 167 6.22 -16.57 -6.14
N ARG A 168 6.59 -17.53 -5.29
CA ARG A 168 6.08 -18.91 -5.31
C ARG A 168 5.67 -19.39 -3.92
#